data_44c6438391faec8ef581bf50f917e997
#
_entry.id   44c6438391faec8ef581bf50f917e997
#
_cell.length_a   1.000
_cell.length_b   1.000
_cell.length_c   1.000
_cell.angle_alpha   90.00
_cell.angle_beta   90.00
_cell.angle_gamma   90.00
#
_symmetry.space_group_name_H-M   'P 1'
#
loop_
_entity.id
_entity.type
_entity.pdbx_description
1 polymer ?
#
loop_
_entity_poly.entity_id
_entity_poly.type
_entity_poly.pdbx_seq_one_letter_code
_entity_poly.pdbx_strand_id
1 'polypeptide(L)'
;INNMQITNEDNMQLMARYPDNHFDLAIVDPPYGISINKQSQGKGGGVAKKINYTQKDWDSEAPNKKYFFELLRVSKNVIIWGANYFIENIPNANSSCWIVWDKDNGASDFADSELAYTNFKTSVRNYKCKWAGMLQYDMKNKETRIHPTQKPIRLYEWLLMNYAKEG
;
A
#
# COMPACT_ATOMS: atom_id res chain seq x y z
N ILE A 1 9.16 14.85 -21.12
CA ILE A 1 7.72 14.57 -20.93
C ILE A 1 7.63 13.14 -20.49
N ASN A 2 7.30 12.93 -19.22
CA ASN A 2 7.20 11.59 -18.63
C ASN A 2 6.04 10.86 -19.27
N ASN A 3 6.33 9.78 -19.99
CA ASN A 3 5.30 8.87 -20.52
C ASN A 3 4.71 8.07 -19.35
N MET A 4 3.63 8.57 -18.77
CA MET A 4 2.83 7.79 -17.81
C MET A 4 2.10 6.70 -18.58
N GLN A 5 2.26 5.44 -18.14
CA GLN A 5 1.51 4.31 -18.65
C GLN A 5 0.61 3.76 -17.55
N ILE A 6 -0.67 3.56 -17.85
CA ILE A 6 -1.65 2.93 -16.96
C ILE A 6 -2.14 1.66 -17.64
N THR A 7 -2.04 0.53 -16.93
CA THR A 7 -2.51 -0.78 -17.43
C THR A 7 -3.43 -1.43 -16.40
N ASN A 8 -4.33 -2.28 -16.87
CA ASN A 8 -5.18 -3.12 -16.03
C ASN A 8 -5.01 -4.57 -16.50
N GLU A 9 -4.01 -5.25 -15.93
CA GLU A 9 -3.60 -6.59 -16.34
C GLU A 9 -3.04 -7.39 -15.16
N ASP A 10 -2.84 -8.67 -15.34
CA ASP A 10 -2.18 -9.54 -14.36
C ASP A 10 -0.73 -9.09 -14.13
N ASN A 11 -0.36 -8.88 -12.86
CA ASN A 11 0.94 -8.37 -12.48
C ASN A 11 2.10 -9.32 -12.84
N MET A 12 1.88 -10.64 -12.82
CA MET A 12 2.91 -11.60 -13.20
C MET A 12 3.19 -11.55 -14.70
N GLN A 13 2.16 -11.36 -15.52
CA GLN A 13 2.30 -11.16 -16.96
C GLN A 13 2.98 -9.83 -17.28
N LEU A 14 2.66 -8.77 -16.51
CA LEU A 14 3.33 -7.48 -16.62
C LEU A 14 4.83 -7.64 -16.34
N MET A 15 5.18 -8.18 -15.17
CA MET A 15 6.58 -8.30 -14.73
C MET A 15 7.40 -9.20 -15.65
N ALA A 16 6.81 -10.25 -16.22
CA ALA A 16 7.51 -11.16 -17.15
C ALA A 16 8.06 -10.47 -18.40
N ARG A 17 7.54 -9.29 -18.78
CA ARG A 17 8.00 -8.55 -19.96
C ARG A 17 9.24 -7.70 -19.71
N TYR A 18 9.60 -7.49 -18.44
CA TYR A 18 10.70 -6.61 -18.06
C TYR A 18 11.94 -7.38 -17.63
N PRO A 19 13.14 -6.91 -17.98
CA PRO A 19 14.38 -7.50 -17.52
C PRO A 19 14.62 -7.22 -16.04
N ASP A 20 15.64 -7.87 -15.47
CA ASP A 20 16.08 -7.65 -14.10
C ASP A 20 16.45 -6.18 -13.88
N ASN A 21 16.07 -5.66 -12.71
CA ASN A 21 16.38 -4.28 -12.28
C ASN A 21 15.89 -3.19 -13.25
N HIS A 22 14.83 -3.45 -14.00
CA HIS A 22 14.26 -2.50 -14.95
C HIS A 22 13.73 -1.23 -14.24
N PHE A 23 12.97 -1.41 -13.18
CA PHE A 23 12.37 -0.31 -12.41
C PHE A 23 13.32 0.17 -11.31
N ASP A 24 13.51 1.48 -11.17
CA ASP A 24 14.31 2.05 -10.07
C ASP A 24 13.61 1.91 -8.73
N LEU A 25 12.28 2.01 -8.72
CA LEU A 25 11.44 1.87 -7.53
C LEU A 25 10.10 1.23 -7.90
N ALA A 26 9.69 0.22 -7.15
CA ALA A 26 8.33 -0.28 -7.14
C ALA A 26 7.66 0.01 -5.80
N ILE A 27 6.48 0.63 -5.82
CA ILE A 27 5.62 0.83 -4.64
C ILE A 27 4.38 -0.02 -4.86
N VAL A 28 4.18 -1.03 -4.03
CA VAL A 28 3.10 -2.00 -4.21
C VAL A 28 2.23 -2.11 -2.96
N ASP A 29 0.94 -2.31 -3.17
CA ASP A 29 -0.08 -2.51 -2.14
C ASP A 29 -0.91 -3.75 -2.51
N PRO A 30 -0.33 -4.95 -2.34
CA PRO A 30 -1.01 -6.19 -2.71
C PRO A 30 -2.13 -6.53 -1.73
N PRO A 31 -3.06 -7.44 -2.08
CA PRO A 31 -4.04 -7.97 -1.13
C PRO A 31 -3.36 -8.55 0.11
N TYR A 32 -3.94 -8.30 1.30
CA TYR A 32 -3.35 -8.78 2.55
C TYR A 32 -3.81 -10.18 2.94
N GLY A 33 -4.83 -10.71 2.26
CA GLY A 33 -5.41 -12.03 2.56
C GLY A 33 -6.27 -12.05 3.83
N ILE A 34 -6.72 -10.89 4.29
CA ILE A 34 -7.51 -10.76 5.54
C ILE A 34 -9.02 -10.64 5.29
N SER A 35 -9.44 -10.75 4.03
CA SER A 35 -10.85 -10.64 3.62
C SER A 35 -11.53 -9.37 4.17
N ILE A 36 -10.86 -8.23 4.09
CA ILE A 36 -11.32 -6.96 4.67
C ILE A 36 -12.72 -6.54 4.20
N ASN A 37 -13.10 -6.92 3.01
CA ASN A 37 -14.42 -6.68 2.42
C ASN A 37 -15.55 -7.51 3.05
N LYS A 38 -15.23 -8.62 3.75
CA LYS A 38 -16.20 -9.45 4.50
C LYS A 38 -16.36 -8.98 5.95
N GLN A 39 -15.43 -8.16 6.45
CA GLN A 39 -15.54 -7.60 7.79
C GLN A 39 -16.62 -6.51 7.78
N SER A 40 -17.57 -6.60 8.71
CA SER A 40 -18.59 -5.56 8.86
C SER A 40 -17.87 -4.25 9.14
N GLN A 41 -17.94 -3.31 8.20
CA GLN A 41 -17.51 -1.95 8.47
C GLN A 41 -18.28 -1.49 9.71
N GLY A 42 -17.55 -1.16 10.78
CA GLY A 42 -18.03 -0.96 12.12
C GLY A 42 -19.37 -0.22 12.18
N LYS A 43 -20.13 -0.41 13.25
CA LYS A 43 -21.39 0.30 13.50
C LYS A 43 -21.09 1.80 13.58
N GLY A 44 -20.95 2.44 12.40
CA GLY A 44 -20.73 3.87 12.31
C GLY A 44 -21.85 4.59 13.07
N GLY A 45 -21.49 5.38 14.05
CA GLY A 45 -22.46 6.24 14.72
C GLY A 45 -23.11 7.16 13.69
N GLY A 46 -24.37 6.95 13.44
CA GLY A 46 -25.40 7.51 12.61
C GLY A 46 -25.23 8.76 11.72
N VAL A 47 -24.03 9.28 11.47
CA VAL A 47 -23.80 10.55 10.76
C VAL A 47 -23.22 10.37 9.35
N ALA A 48 -22.64 9.20 9.04
CA ALA A 48 -21.96 8.96 7.77
C ALA A 48 -22.82 8.15 6.81
N LYS A 49 -23.05 8.66 5.58
CA LYS A 49 -23.62 7.84 4.50
C LYS A 49 -22.67 6.67 4.21
N LYS A 50 -23.18 5.43 4.33
CA LYS A 50 -22.44 4.24 3.91
C LYS A 50 -22.16 4.34 2.40
N ILE A 51 -20.89 4.27 2.03
CA ILE A 51 -20.50 4.05 0.63
C ILE A 51 -20.58 2.54 0.42
N ASN A 52 -21.49 2.09 -0.43
CA ASN A 52 -21.58 0.68 -0.81
C ASN A 52 -20.56 0.40 -1.90
N TYR A 53 -19.45 -0.23 -1.51
CA TYR A 53 -18.49 -0.80 -2.48
C TYR A 53 -19.01 -2.16 -2.95
N THR A 54 -18.87 -2.44 -4.25
CA THR A 54 -19.19 -3.77 -4.79
C THR A 54 -18.29 -4.80 -4.10
N GLN A 55 -18.89 -5.79 -3.45
CA GLN A 55 -18.14 -6.87 -2.82
C GLN A 55 -17.40 -7.66 -3.91
N LYS A 56 -16.08 -7.72 -3.80
CA LYS A 56 -15.20 -8.53 -4.66
C LYS A 56 -14.26 -9.32 -3.75
N ASP A 57 -13.95 -10.56 -4.11
CA ASP A 57 -13.06 -11.43 -3.32
C ASP A 57 -11.56 -11.14 -3.58
N TRP A 58 -11.22 -9.88 -3.91
CA TRP A 58 -9.85 -9.48 -4.25
C TRP A 58 -8.86 -9.60 -3.07
N ASP A 59 -9.32 -9.62 -1.82
CA ASP A 59 -8.48 -9.73 -0.62
C ASP A 59 -8.65 -11.08 0.08
N SER A 60 -8.97 -12.14 -0.68
CA SER A 60 -9.14 -13.49 -0.13
C SER A 60 -7.81 -14.19 0.14
N GLU A 61 -6.76 -13.86 -0.62
CA GLU A 61 -5.44 -14.47 -0.51
C GLU A 61 -4.34 -13.42 -0.67
N ALA A 62 -3.29 -13.53 0.15
CA ALA A 62 -2.07 -12.77 -0.03
C ALA A 62 -1.24 -13.35 -1.20
N PRO A 63 -0.40 -12.52 -1.87
CA PRO A 63 0.49 -13.02 -2.90
C PRO A 63 1.45 -14.08 -2.36
N ASN A 64 1.71 -15.08 -3.18
CA ASN A 64 2.68 -16.13 -2.86
C ASN A 64 4.13 -15.68 -3.07
N LYS A 65 5.08 -16.52 -2.67
CA LYS A 65 6.53 -16.25 -2.80
C LYS A 65 6.96 -15.89 -4.24
N LYS A 66 6.34 -16.51 -5.24
CA LYS A 66 6.70 -16.28 -6.64
C LYS A 66 6.47 -14.83 -7.07
N TYR A 67 5.39 -14.19 -6.60
CA TYR A 67 5.12 -12.78 -6.85
C TYR A 67 6.27 -11.91 -6.32
N PHE A 68 6.70 -12.13 -5.08
CA PHE A 68 7.75 -11.32 -4.47
C PHE A 68 9.13 -11.55 -5.09
N PHE A 69 9.42 -12.78 -5.55
CA PHE A 69 10.62 -13.05 -6.33
C PHE A 69 10.65 -12.24 -7.62
N GLU A 70 9.55 -12.22 -8.37
CA GLU A 70 9.46 -11.44 -9.60
C GLU A 70 9.51 -9.93 -9.35
N LEU A 71 8.81 -9.43 -8.32
CA LEU A 71 8.85 -8.03 -7.94
C LEU A 71 10.30 -7.57 -7.63
N LEU A 72 11.03 -8.37 -6.84
CA LEU A 72 12.43 -8.08 -6.49
C LEU A 72 13.37 -8.27 -7.68
N ARG A 73 13.04 -9.14 -8.64
CA ARG A 73 13.82 -9.31 -9.86
C ARG A 73 13.75 -8.08 -10.75
N VAL A 74 12.56 -7.58 -11.00
CA VAL A 74 12.35 -6.46 -11.94
C VAL A 74 12.65 -5.10 -11.33
N SER A 75 12.79 -4.97 -10.01
CA SER A 75 12.90 -3.70 -9.31
C SER A 75 14.19 -3.61 -8.49
N LYS A 76 14.91 -2.49 -8.63
CA LYS A 76 16.11 -2.20 -7.81
C LYS A 76 15.75 -1.95 -6.36
N ASN A 77 14.68 -1.18 -6.14
CA ASN A 77 14.15 -0.86 -4.82
C ASN A 77 12.65 -1.15 -4.76
N VAL A 78 12.18 -1.55 -3.58
CA VAL A 78 10.78 -1.86 -3.36
C VAL A 78 10.26 -1.24 -2.06
N ILE A 79 8.99 -0.85 -2.08
CA ILE A 79 8.18 -0.49 -0.91
C ILE A 79 6.92 -1.36 -0.99
N ILE A 80 6.72 -2.24 -0.01
CA ILE A 80 5.65 -3.24 -0.02
C ILE A 80 4.76 -3.02 1.20
N TRP A 81 3.56 -2.46 0.99
CA TRP A 81 2.58 -2.24 2.05
C TRP A 81 1.99 -3.56 2.56
N GLY A 82 1.64 -3.59 3.84
CA GLY A 82 1.02 -4.77 4.47
C GLY A 82 1.96 -5.95 4.64
N ALA A 83 3.26 -5.76 4.51
CA ALA A 83 4.25 -6.84 4.52
C ALA A 83 4.23 -7.69 5.81
N ASN A 84 3.74 -7.14 6.92
CA ASN A 84 3.55 -7.86 8.17
C ASN A 84 2.54 -9.02 8.08
N TYR A 85 1.63 -9.01 7.10
CA TYR A 85 0.65 -10.09 6.88
C TYR A 85 1.21 -11.27 6.10
N PHE A 86 2.28 -11.07 5.34
CA PHE A 86 2.87 -12.09 4.46
C PHE A 86 4.40 -12.05 4.42
N ILE A 87 5.02 -11.64 5.51
CA ILE A 87 6.48 -11.49 5.61
C ILE A 87 7.25 -12.77 5.25
N GLU A 88 6.69 -13.94 5.53
CA GLU A 88 7.26 -15.25 5.19
C GLU A 88 7.36 -15.50 3.68
N ASN A 89 6.58 -14.77 2.88
CA ASN A 89 6.57 -14.86 1.43
C ASN A 89 7.60 -13.92 0.77
N ILE A 90 8.13 -12.94 1.51
CA ILE A 90 9.12 -12.00 1.01
C ILE A 90 10.53 -12.60 1.16
N PRO A 91 11.26 -12.84 0.06
CA PRO A 91 12.61 -13.37 0.14
C PRO A 91 13.54 -12.43 0.91
N ASN A 92 14.27 -12.97 1.88
CA ASN A 92 15.23 -12.21 2.67
C ASN A 92 14.63 -10.94 3.31
N ALA A 93 13.45 -11.06 3.93
CA ALA A 93 12.69 -9.96 4.49
C ALA A 93 13.39 -9.20 5.66
N ASN A 94 14.65 -9.49 5.94
CA ASN A 94 15.44 -8.79 6.94
C ASN A 94 15.84 -7.39 6.39
N SER A 95 15.22 -6.35 6.88
CA SER A 95 15.48 -4.97 6.48
C SER A 95 15.60 -4.06 7.69
N SER A 96 16.57 -3.13 7.62
CA SER A 96 16.71 -2.06 8.62
C SER A 96 15.73 -0.90 8.38
N CYS A 97 15.18 -0.79 7.18
CA CYS A 97 14.30 0.31 6.79
C CYS A 97 12.86 -0.18 6.60
N TRP A 98 12.05 0.00 7.62
CA TRP A 98 10.61 -0.10 7.53
C TRP A 98 9.98 1.28 7.48
N ILE A 99 8.87 1.41 6.77
CA ILE A 99 8.04 2.62 6.77
C ILE A 99 6.80 2.34 7.60
N VAL A 100 6.54 3.23 8.55
CA VAL A 100 5.35 3.24 9.38
C VAL A 100 4.48 4.41 8.92
N TRP A 101 3.28 4.13 8.45
CA TRP A 101 2.28 5.17 8.23
C TRP A 101 1.38 5.25 9.45
N ASP A 102 1.59 6.26 10.28
CA ASP A 102 0.73 6.62 11.40
C ASP A 102 -0.52 7.34 10.86
N LYS A 103 -1.68 6.72 11.05
CA LYS A 103 -2.96 7.23 10.55
C LYS A 103 -3.56 8.33 11.42
N ASP A 104 -2.95 8.66 12.56
CA ASP A 104 -3.43 9.66 13.52
C ASP A 104 -4.92 9.47 13.86
N ASN A 105 -5.35 8.22 14.04
CA ASN A 105 -6.76 7.87 14.17
C ASN A 105 -7.24 7.82 15.63
N GLY A 106 -6.38 8.13 16.60
CA GLY A 106 -6.73 8.17 18.02
C GLY A 106 -7.10 6.80 18.57
N ALA A 107 -8.05 6.76 19.48
CA ALA A 107 -8.56 5.53 20.09
C ALA A 107 -9.72 4.93 19.26
N SER A 108 -9.46 4.60 17.97
CA SER A 108 -10.45 3.94 17.13
C SER A 108 -10.22 2.42 17.09
N ASP A 109 -11.23 1.65 16.67
CA ASP A 109 -11.12 0.19 16.51
C ASP A 109 -10.31 -0.21 15.27
N PHE A 110 -9.86 0.76 14.46
CA PHE A 110 -9.02 0.52 13.29
C PHE A 110 -7.55 0.55 13.65
N ALA A 111 -6.72 -0.15 12.88
CA ALA A 111 -5.28 -0.14 13.06
C ALA A 111 -4.72 1.29 13.09
N ASP A 112 -3.91 1.61 14.11
CA ASP A 112 -3.30 2.93 14.28
C ASP A 112 -2.31 3.26 13.18
N SER A 113 -1.64 2.24 12.66
CA SER A 113 -0.60 2.37 11.66
C SER A 113 -0.64 1.24 10.64
N GLU A 114 -0.06 1.49 9.47
CA GLU A 114 0.28 0.45 8.50
C GLU A 114 1.79 0.40 8.31
N LEU A 115 2.29 -0.81 8.02
CA LEU A 115 3.70 -1.08 7.83
C LEU A 115 4.02 -1.37 6.38
N ALA A 116 5.11 -0.80 5.88
CA ALA A 116 5.69 -1.20 4.61
C ALA A 116 7.11 -1.73 4.79
N TYR A 117 7.37 -2.90 4.22
CA TYR A 117 8.72 -3.42 4.04
C TYR A 117 9.43 -2.64 2.95
N THR A 118 10.73 -2.43 3.12
CA THR A 118 11.59 -1.90 2.06
C THR A 118 12.91 -2.66 2.01
N ASN A 119 13.59 -2.64 0.86
CA ASN A 119 14.96 -3.15 0.74
C ASN A 119 16.03 -2.06 0.86
N PHE A 120 15.64 -0.84 1.26
CA PHE A 120 16.60 0.23 1.53
C PHE A 120 17.42 -0.06 2.79
N LYS A 121 18.68 0.41 2.78
CA LYS A 121 19.63 0.25 3.90
C LYS A 121 19.70 1.53 4.76
N THR A 122 18.54 1.99 5.22
CA THR A 122 18.42 3.17 6.08
C THR A 122 17.65 2.82 7.35
N SER A 123 17.41 3.78 8.23
CA SER A 123 16.62 3.58 9.45
C SER A 123 15.14 3.52 9.16
N VAL A 124 14.36 2.97 10.08
CA VAL A 124 12.89 3.04 10.10
C VAL A 124 12.43 4.50 9.96
N ARG A 125 11.39 4.71 9.17
CA ARG A 125 10.78 6.04 8.98
C ARG A 125 9.31 6.01 9.37
N ASN A 126 8.87 7.08 10.00
CA ASN A 126 7.47 7.30 10.33
C ASN A 126 6.92 8.48 9.50
N TYR A 127 5.77 8.28 8.90
CA TYR A 127 5.02 9.33 8.23
C TYR A 127 3.62 9.43 8.84
N LYS A 128 3.31 10.57 9.45
CA LYS A 128 2.02 10.82 10.07
C LYS A 128 1.09 11.53 9.11
N CYS A 129 -0.03 10.88 8.80
CA CYS A 129 -1.04 11.44 7.90
C CYS A 129 -2.42 10.91 8.26
N LYS A 130 -3.30 11.78 8.74
CA LYS A 130 -4.63 11.41 9.19
C LYS A 130 -5.48 10.83 8.08
N TRP A 131 -5.95 9.58 8.28
CA TRP A 131 -6.78 8.86 7.33
C TRP A 131 -7.63 7.80 8.03
N ALA A 132 -8.71 8.23 8.70
CA ALA A 132 -9.54 7.35 9.51
C ALA A 132 -11.02 7.54 9.16
N GLY A 133 -11.63 6.56 8.52
CA GLY A 133 -13.03 6.64 8.11
C GLY A 133 -13.31 7.87 7.26
N MET A 134 -14.11 8.81 7.76
CA MET A 134 -14.40 10.08 7.07
C MET A 134 -13.38 11.18 7.33
N LEU A 135 -12.47 10.97 8.29
CA LEU A 135 -11.46 11.95 8.68
C LEU A 135 -10.24 11.81 7.77
N GLN A 136 -9.81 12.92 7.20
CA GLN A 136 -8.64 13.02 6.34
C GLN A 136 -7.74 14.14 6.85
N TYR A 137 -6.50 14.16 6.38
CA TYR A 137 -5.51 15.18 6.75
C TYR A 137 -5.95 16.61 6.37
N ASP A 138 -6.73 16.75 5.30
CA ASP A 138 -7.37 18.00 4.90
C ASP A 138 -8.89 17.84 4.83
N MET A 139 -9.57 18.36 5.85
CA MET A 139 -11.03 18.26 5.94
C MET A 139 -11.76 19.26 5.05
N LYS A 140 -11.06 20.30 4.55
CA LYS A 140 -11.63 21.29 3.63
C LYS A 140 -11.59 20.80 2.18
N ASN A 141 -10.48 20.13 1.81
CA ASN A 141 -10.24 19.62 0.46
C ASN A 141 -10.09 18.09 0.52
N LYS A 142 -11.18 17.40 0.84
CA LYS A 142 -11.15 15.94 0.97
C LYS A 142 -10.91 15.25 -0.36
N GLU A 143 -10.05 14.24 -0.34
CA GLU A 143 -9.95 13.30 -1.43
C GLU A 143 -11.22 12.46 -1.55
N THR A 144 -11.72 12.30 -2.78
CA THR A 144 -12.82 11.37 -3.05
C THR A 144 -12.33 9.94 -2.95
N ARG A 145 -12.90 9.17 -2.04
CA ARG A 145 -12.57 7.75 -1.90
C ARG A 145 -13.33 6.93 -2.94
N ILE A 146 -12.61 6.20 -3.76
CA ILE A 146 -13.14 5.31 -4.79
C ILE A 146 -12.94 3.82 -4.42
N HIS A 147 -12.10 3.54 -3.42
CA HIS A 147 -11.80 2.18 -2.95
C HIS A 147 -11.79 2.11 -1.41
N PRO A 148 -12.29 1.03 -0.78
CA PRO A 148 -12.38 0.92 0.69
C PRO A 148 -11.02 1.00 1.39
N THR A 149 -9.97 0.48 0.78
CA THR A 149 -8.61 0.48 1.31
C THR A 149 -7.70 1.53 0.65
N GLN A 150 -8.28 2.51 -0.04
CA GLN A 150 -7.52 3.57 -0.68
C GLN A 150 -6.62 4.28 0.33
N LYS A 151 -5.34 4.37 0.00
CA LYS A 151 -4.36 5.18 0.72
C LYS A 151 -4.38 6.64 0.25
N PRO A 152 -4.01 7.63 1.09
CA PRO A 152 -4.02 9.03 0.71
C PRO A 152 -2.97 9.34 -0.36
N ILE A 153 -3.30 10.25 -1.29
CA ILE A 153 -2.36 10.73 -2.33
C ILE A 153 -1.10 11.29 -1.69
N ARG A 154 -1.25 12.05 -0.61
CA ARG A 154 -0.13 12.67 0.12
C ARG A 154 0.89 11.66 0.67
N LEU A 155 0.46 10.44 0.98
CA LEU A 155 1.38 9.36 1.36
C LEU A 155 2.28 8.99 0.18
N TYR A 156 1.70 8.81 -1.01
CA TYR A 156 2.47 8.48 -2.21
C TYR A 156 3.38 9.63 -2.65
N GLU A 157 2.94 10.88 -2.56
CA GLU A 157 3.80 12.04 -2.81
C GLU A 157 5.02 12.03 -1.88
N TRP A 158 4.81 11.80 -0.58
CA TRP A 158 5.91 11.68 0.38
C TRP A 158 6.86 10.53 0.05
N LEU A 159 6.34 9.37 -0.34
CA LEU A 159 7.16 8.23 -0.76
C LEU A 159 8.01 8.56 -1.98
N LEU A 160 7.41 9.16 -3.00
CA LEU A 160 8.12 9.53 -4.22
C LEU A 160 9.21 10.56 -3.95
N MET A 161 8.91 11.61 -3.19
CA MET A 161 9.89 12.66 -2.85
C MET A 161 11.09 12.13 -2.04
N ASN A 162 10.91 11.07 -1.23
CA ASN A 162 11.98 10.57 -0.37
C ASN A 162 12.72 9.36 -0.94
N TYR A 163 12.12 8.62 -1.87
CA TYR A 163 12.65 7.33 -2.31
C TYR A 163 12.78 7.20 -3.83
N ALA A 164 12.05 7.97 -4.64
CA ALA A 164 12.25 7.99 -6.07
C ALA A 164 13.49 8.83 -6.42
N LYS A 165 14.19 8.41 -7.47
CA LYS A 165 15.24 9.25 -8.08
C LYS A 165 14.60 10.21 -9.05
N GLU A 166 15.13 11.42 -9.14
CA GLU A 166 14.84 12.30 -10.25
C GLU A 166 15.32 11.64 -11.54
N GLY A 167 14.40 11.51 -12.51
CA GLY A 167 14.67 10.94 -13.82
C GLY A 167 15.10 11.98 -14.83
#